data_3fb46df0d01d6a0515a164e9d30fbaea
#
_entry.id   3fb46df0d01d6a0515a164e9d30fbaea
#
_cell.length_a   1.000
_cell.length_b   1.000
_cell.length_c   1.000
_cell.angle_alpha   90.00
_cell.angle_beta   90.00
_cell.angle_gamma   90.00
#
_symmetry.space_group_name_H-M   'P 1'
#
loop_
_entity.id
_entity.type
_entity.pdbx_description
1 polymer ?
#
loop_
_entity_poly.entity_id
_entity_poly.type
_entity_poly.pdbx_seq_one_letter_code
_entity_poly.pdbx_strand_id
1 'polypeptide(L)'
;MTRRAPALDREGAFLLAEGNREMSNAKSKTKNTTGWKTRTKLVHEGIRRSQYGEVSEALFLTQGFVYDTAEAAEERFVSLGEDEFIYARYGNPTTRMFEDRMASLEGYEDAFACASGMAAVNGALMALLKAGDHVVSSRALFGSCLYILEEVLGRFGVEITLVDGTDLDAWRAAIRPDTALVFLESISNPTLEVIDLKAVCNLAHAVGAKVVVDNAMCTPIFSYAAEAGADLSVYSTTKHVDGQGRCLGGMICGSRDLIRGPIEAYLKHTGGAMSPFHAWVQLKSMETLDLRVRQQATTALAVADALDGHPALNAVRYPTHKAHPQYDLAKSQAEAGGTVLTIDVKGGKEACFKFLNALDIFTISNNFADAKSIVTHPATTTHQRLPQEQKDTLGITPGMVRVSLGLEDPDDLIADLRTALDAL
;
A
#
# COMPACT_ATOMS: atom_id res chain seq x y z
N MET A 1 -36.73 -48.87 -64.05
CA MET A 1 -35.54 -48.17 -64.51
C MET A 1 -34.84 -47.59 -63.30
N THR A 2 -33.90 -48.39 -62.77
CA THR A 2 -33.12 -48.11 -61.59
C THR A 2 -31.83 -47.41 -62.03
N ARG A 3 -31.64 -46.16 -61.60
CA ARG A 3 -30.30 -45.50 -61.74
C ARG A 3 -29.48 -45.74 -60.45
N ARG A 4 -28.40 -46.48 -60.61
CA ARG A 4 -27.34 -46.65 -59.62
C ARG A 4 -26.62 -45.35 -59.41
N ALA A 5 -26.43 -44.95 -58.14
CA ALA A 5 -25.47 -43.90 -57.76
C ALA A 5 -24.04 -44.39 -57.94
N PRO A 6 -23.09 -43.51 -58.34
CA PRO A 6 -21.71 -43.89 -58.48
C PRO A 6 -21.05 -44.08 -57.09
N ALA A 7 -20.20 -45.12 -56.96
CA ALA A 7 -19.39 -45.39 -55.81
C ALA A 7 -18.37 -44.28 -55.59
N LEU A 8 -18.35 -43.74 -54.41
CA LEU A 8 -17.29 -42.83 -53.95
C LEU A 8 -16.00 -43.65 -53.74
N ASP A 9 -15.00 -43.30 -54.56
CA ASP A 9 -13.66 -43.84 -54.52
C ASP A 9 -12.97 -43.47 -53.20
N ARG A 10 -12.41 -44.44 -52.49
CA ARG A 10 -11.82 -44.33 -51.16
C ARG A 10 -10.37 -43.88 -51.19
N GLU A 11 -9.92 -43.06 -52.17
CA GLU A 11 -8.57 -42.58 -52.24
C GLU A 11 -8.49 -41.02 -52.43
N GLY A 12 -9.46 -40.30 -51.91
CA GLY A 12 -9.26 -38.91 -51.63
C GLY A 12 -8.49 -38.73 -50.28
N ALA A 13 -7.20 -39.01 -50.30
CA ALA A 13 -6.33 -38.63 -49.21
C ALA A 13 -6.45 -37.13 -49.02
N PHE A 14 -7.21 -36.73 -48.02
CA PHE A 14 -7.07 -35.42 -47.40
C PHE A 14 -5.63 -35.35 -46.93
N LEU A 15 -4.77 -34.76 -47.72
CA LEU A 15 -3.54 -34.14 -47.26
C LEU A 15 -3.95 -33.01 -46.30
N LEU A 16 -4.25 -33.43 -45.05
CA LEU A 16 -4.08 -32.55 -43.93
C LEU A 16 -2.62 -32.19 -43.96
N ALA A 17 -2.33 -31.03 -44.57
CA ALA A 17 -1.11 -30.33 -44.28
C ALA A 17 -1.03 -30.29 -42.74
N GLU A 18 -0.21 -31.15 -42.17
CA GLU A 18 0.43 -30.96 -40.87
C GLU A 18 1.25 -29.67 -41.00
N GLY A 19 0.56 -28.55 -41.17
CA GLY A 19 1.05 -27.32 -40.67
C GLY A 19 1.09 -27.46 -39.16
N ASN A 20 2.21 -27.94 -38.63
CA ASN A 20 2.67 -27.52 -37.34
C ASN A 20 2.57 -26.00 -37.32
N ARG A 21 1.38 -25.47 -37.06
CA ARG A 21 1.24 -24.22 -36.34
C ARG A 21 1.84 -24.54 -34.96
N GLU A 22 3.16 -24.46 -34.87
CA GLU A 22 3.77 -23.96 -33.68
C GLU A 22 2.93 -22.70 -33.37
N MET A 23 1.96 -22.86 -32.47
CA MET A 23 1.41 -21.71 -31.76
C MET A 23 2.68 -21.07 -31.19
N SER A 24 3.13 -20.02 -31.88
CA SER A 24 4.18 -19.21 -31.33
C SER A 24 3.65 -18.81 -29.95
N ASN A 25 4.12 -19.50 -28.95
CA ASN A 25 4.19 -18.94 -27.62
C ASN A 25 4.85 -17.59 -27.88
N ALA A 26 4.07 -16.55 -28.00
CA ALA A 26 4.53 -15.20 -27.89
C ALA A 26 4.99 -15.10 -26.44
N LYS A 27 6.20 -15.67 -26.18
CA LYS A 27 6.94 -15.39 -24.97
C LYS A 27 6.90 -13.88 -24.87
N SER A 28 6.13 -13.37 -23.95
CA SER A 28 6.17 -11.96 -23.60
C SER A 28 7.66 -11.66 -23.51
N LYS A 29 8.16 -10.88 -24.50
CA LYS A 29 9.56 -10.45 -24.43
C LYS A 29 9.61 -9.66 -23.14
N THR A 30 10.28 -10.22 -22.13
CA THR A 30 10.57 -9.51 -20.89
C THR A 30 11.22 -8.20 -21.32
N LYS A 31 10.48 -7.11 -21.29
CA LYS A 31 10.99 -5.82 -21.68
C LYS A 31 12.09 -5.49 -20.70
N ASN A 32 13.26 -5.08 -21.18
CA ASN A 32 14.26 -4.51 -20.31
C ASN A 32 13.72 -3.19 -19.76
N THR A 33 13.25 -3.19 -18.52
CA THR A 33 12.67 -2.04 -17.83
C THR A 33 13.71 -1.27 -17.03
N THR A 34 14.98 -1.72 -17.09
CA THR A 34 16.10 -1.04 -16.43
C THR A 34 16.23 0.39 -16.94
N GLY A 35 16.14 1.35 -16.04
CA GLY A 35 16.21 2.78 -16.37
C GLY A 35 14.87 3.44 -16.73
N TRP A 36 13.76 2.73 -16.73
CA TRP A 36 12.44 3.37 -16.86
C TRP A 36 12.12 4.22 -15.63
N LYS A 37 11.57 5.41 -15.89
CA LYS A 37 11.08 6.30 -14.84
C LYS A 37 9.71 5.86 -14.35
N THR A 38 9.34 6.30 -13.16
CA THR A 38 8.12 5.97 -12.42
C THR A 38 6.86 5.94 -13.30
N ARG A 39 6.57 6.99 -14.07
CA ARG A 39 5.37 7.05 -14.95
C ARG A 39 5.35 5.96 -16.00
N THR A 40 6.50 5.61 -16.58
CA THR A 40 6.59 4.54 -17.56
C THR A 40 6.40 3.17 -16.91
N LYS A 41 6.97 2.95 -15.73
CA LYS A 41 6.75 1.73 -14.95
C LYS A 41 5.28 1.55 -14.60
N LEU A 42 4.60 2.59 -14.12
CA LEU A 42 3.18 2.56 -13.76
C LEU A 42 2.25 2.12 -14.90
N VAL A 43 2.63 2.35 -16.14
CA VAL A 43 1.81 2.02 -17.33
C VAL A 43 2.23 0.68 -17.97
N HIS A 44 3.51 0.29 -17.85
CA HIS A 44 4.04 -0.81 -18.65
C HIS A 44 4.65 -1.97 -17.88
N GLU A 45 4.98 -1.79 -16.59
CA GLU A 45 5.63 -2.84 -15.81
C GLU A 45 4.64 -3.96 -15.47
N GLY A 46 5.14 -5.20 -15.43
CA GLY A 46 4.36 -6.38 -15.05
C GLY A 46 3.28 -6.80 -16.06
N ILE A 47 3.20 -6.21 -17.26
CA ILE A 47 2.17 -6.58 -18.25
C ILE A 47 2.39 -8.00 -18.75
N ARG A 48 1.37 -8.85 -18.58
CA ARG A 48 1.26 -10.20 -19.13
C ARG A 48 0.10 -10.22 -20.12
N ARG A 49 0.40 -10.42 -21.40
CA ARG A 49 -0.62 -10.49 -22.45
C ARG A 49 -1.10 -11.93 -22.63
N SER A 50 -2.40 -12.09 -22.81
CA SER A 50 -2.95 -13.38 -23.18
C SER A 50 -2.64 -13.70 -24.67
N GLN A 51 -3.08 -14.86 -25.11
CA GLN A 51 -2.99 -15.29 -26.52
C GLN A 51 -3.67 -14.33 -27.50
N TYR A 52 -4.52 -13.44 -27.04
CA TYR A 52 -5.25 -12.47 -27.89
C TYR A 52 -4.49 -11.16 -28.08
N GLY A 53 -3.42 -10.89 -27.31
CA GLY A 53 -2.59 -9.70 -27.47
C GLY A 53 -3.30 -8.39 -27.13
N GLU A 54 -4.19 -8.40 -26.17
CA GLU A 54 -5.00 -7.26 -25.71
C GLU A 54 -4.14 -6.07 -25.27
N VAL A 55 -4.64 -4.85 -25.46
CA VAL A 55 -3.96 -3.61 -25.02
C VAL A 55 -4.08 -3.43 -23.51
N SER A 56 -5.29 -3.56 -22.94
CA SER A 56 -5.53 -3.52 -21.51
C SER A 56 -5.29 -4.88 -20.90
N GLU A 57 -4.72 -4.93 -19.71
CA GLU A 57 -4.43 -6.18 -18.99
C GLU A 57 -5.72 -6.99 -18.77
N ALA A 58 -5.65 -8.29 -19.05
CA ALA A 58 -6.78 -9.20 -18.90
C ALA A 58 -7.11 -9.46 -17.44
N LEU A 59 -8.41 -9.55 -17.14
CA LEU A 59 -8.90 -10.00 -15.85
C LEU A 59 -9.15 -11.52 -15.88
N PHE A 60 -8.29 -12.28 -15.19
CA PHE A 60 -8.44 -13.72 -15.01
C PHE A 60 -9.26 -14.01 -13.74
N LEU A 61 -10.58 -13.89 -13.85
CA LEU A 61 -11.48 -14.11 -12.72
C LEU A 61 -11.78 -15.61 -12.57
N THR A 62 -10.80 -16.34 -12.06
CA THR A 62 -10.90 -17.77 -11.78
C THR A 62 -10.26 -18.11 -10.43
N GLN A 63 -10.76 -19.15 -9.77
CA GLN A 63 -10.17 -19.66 -8.53
C GLN A 63 -9.22 -20.83 -8.76
N GLY A 64 -9.30 -21.56 -9.90
CA GLY A 64 -8.47 -22.75 -10.19
C GLY A 64 -8.10 -22.84 -11.66
N PHE A 65 -7.19 -23.73 -11.93
CA PHE A 65 -6.61 -23.95 -13.26
C PHE A 65 -6.68 -25.45 -13.62
N VAL A 66 -6.74 -25.74 -14.92
CA VAL A 66 -6.81 -27.12 -15.43
C VAL A 66 -5.43 -27.61 -15.85
N TYR A 67 -5.26 -28.91 -15.89
CA TYR A 67 -4.05 -29.60 -16.33
C TYR A 67 -4.41 -30.61 -17.40
N ASP A 68 -3.53 -30.81 -18.38
CA ASP A 68 -3.77 -31.75 -19.49
C ASP A 68 -3.72 -33.21 -19.03
N THR A 69 -2.89 -33.52 -18.02
CA THR A 69 -2.75 -34.87 -17.45
C THR A 69 -2.59 -34.82 -15.92
N ALA A 70 -2.79 -35.96 -15.27
CA ALA A 70 -2.57 -36.09 -13.82
C ALA A 70 -1.09 -35.88 -13.45
N GLU A 71 -0.17 -36.34 -14.30
CA GLU A 71 1.27 -36.19 -14.13
C GLU A 71 1.66 -34.70 -14.20
N ALA A 72 1.10 -33.93 -15.15
CA ALA A 72 1.32 -32.49 -15.23
C ALA A 72 0.78 -31.75 -13.99
N ALA A 73 -0.34 -32.23 -13.42
CA ALA A 73 -0.83 -31.70 -12.17
C ALA A 73 0.13 -32.00 -11.01
N GLU A 74 0.59 -33.25 -10.87
CA GLU A 74 1.56 -33.64 -9.84
C GLU A 74 2.86 -32.81 -9.93
N GLU A 75 3.43 -32.71 -11.13
CA GLU A 75 4.66 -31.94 -11.38
C GLU A 75 4.50 -30.47 -10.94
N ARG A 76 3.36 -29.84 -11.24
CA ARG A 76 3.09 -28.46 -10.86
C ARG A 76 2.98 -28.25 -9.35
N PHE A 77 2.50 -29.25 -8.60
CA PHE A 77 2.50 -29.19 -7.13
C PHE A 77 3.89 -29.43 -6.51
N VAL A 78 4.77 -30.14 -7.22
CA VAL A 78 6.17 -30.35 -6.78
C VAL A 78 7.03 -29.13 -7.09
N SER A 79 6.89 -28.53 -8.28
CA SER A 79 7.71 -27.41 -8.73
C SER A 79 6.88 -26.46 -9.58
N LEU A 80 6.51 -25.33 -9.00
CA LEU A 80 5.72 -24.30 -9.68
C LEU A 80 6.62 -23.38 -10.51
N GLY A 81 6.38 -23.32 -11.82
CA GLY A 81 7.05 -22.40 -12.73
C GLY A 81 6.60 -20.95 -12.53
N GLU A 82 7.38 -19.98 -13.04
CA GLU A 82 7.16 -18.55 -12.85
C GLU A 82 5.80 -18.06 -13.39
N ASP A 83 5.34 -18.63 -14.52
CA ASP A 83 4.07 -18.32 -15.18
C ASP A 83 3.03 -19.42 -15.00
N GLU A 84 3.15 -20.21 -13.96
CA GLU A 84 2.24 -21.30 -13.65
C GLU A 84 1.40 -20.99 -12.42
N PHE A 85 0.16 -21.47 -12.44
CA PHE A 85 -0.80 -21.20 -11.38
C PHE A 85 -1.55 -22.48 -11.01
N ILE A 86 -1.84 -22.65 -9.73
CA ILE A 86 -2.57 -23.80 -9.17
C ILE A 86 -3.94 -23.37 -8.68
N TYR A 87 -3.97 -22.32 -7.89
CA TYR A 87 -5.17 -21.82 -7.20
C TYR A 87 -5.02 -20.34 -6.90
N ALA A 88 -6.06 -19.54 -7.10
CA ALA A 88 -5.96 -18.08 -7.03
C ALA A 88 -5.49 -17.53 -5.66
N ARG A 89 -5.69 -18.27 -4.57
CA ARG A 89 -5.16 -17.92 -3.25
C ARG A 89 -3.63 -18.04 -3.17
N TYR A 90 -3.03 -18.86 -4.02
CA TYR A 90 -1.57 -19.05 -4.14
C TYR A 90 -0.97 -18.08 -5.16
N GLY A 91 -1.73 -17.75 -6.19
CA GLY A 91 -1.35 -16.84 -7.25
C GLY A 91 -2.35 -16.87 -8.41
N ASN A 92 -2.43 -15.76 -9.14
CA ASN A 92 -3.31 -15.58 -10.29
C ASN A 92 -2.63 -14.63 -11.27
N PRO A 93 -2.77 -14.80 -12.60
CA PRO A 93 -2.09 -13.92 -13.57
C PRO A 93 -2.37 -12.43 -13.36
N THR A 94 -3.60 -12.06 -12.97
CA THR A 94 -3.97 -10.66 -12.72
C THR A 94 -3.33 -10.11 -11.44
N THR A 95 -3.36 -10.88 -10.35
CA THR A 95 -2.69 -10.47 -9.09
C THR A 95 -1.19 -10.37 -9.29
N ARG A 96 -0.59 -11.28 -10.07
CA ARG A 96 0.84 -11.25 -10.37
C ARG A 96 1.26 -9.99 -11.13
N MET A 97 0.48 -9.54 -12.13
CA MET A 97 0.75 -8.28 -12.82
C MET A 97 0.74 -7.08 -11.86
N PHE A 98 -0.16 -7.07 -10.89
CA PHE A 98 -0.24 -6.04 -9.86
C PHE A 98 0.96 -6.09 -8.90
N GLU A 99 1.35 -7.29 -8.45
CA GLU A 99 2.52 -7.53 -7.60
C GLU A 99 3.81 -7.07 -8.29
N ASP A 100 4.04 -7.48 -9.54
CA ASP A 100 5.23 -7.12 -10.32
C ASP A 100 5.35 -5.60 -10.49
N ARG A 101 4.23 -4.92 -10.75
CA ARG A 101 4.20 -3.44 -10.90
C ARG A 101 4.51 -2.73 -9.60
N MET A 102 3.96 -3.19 -8.47
CA MET A 102 4.23 -2.61 -7.17
C MET A 102 5.67 -2.84 -6.72
N ALA A 103 6.20 -4.06 -6.90
CA ALA A 103 7.59 -4.38 -6.57
C ALA A 103 8.57 -3.48 -7.36
N SER A 104 8.37 -3.36 -8.67
CA SER A 104 9.20 -2.51 -9.53
C SER A 104 9.10 -1.02 -9.17
N LEU A 105 7.91 -0.55 -8.80
CA LEU A 105 7.69 0.83 -8.39
C LEU A 105 8.45 1.15 -7.11
N GLU A 106 8.38 0.27 -6.12
CA GLU A 106 9.01 0.45 -4.80
C GLU A 106 10.51 0.14 -4.81
N GLY A 107 11.00 -0.55 -5.84
CA GLY A 107 12.41 -0.92 -5.98
C GLY A 107 12.79 -2.24 -5.30
N TYR A 108 11.81 -3.11 -5.00
CA TYR A 108 12.02 -4.45 -4.50
C TYR A 108 12.02 -5.51 -5.61
N GLU A 109 12.45 -6.73 -5.27
CA GLU A 109 12.51 -7.86 -6.20
C GLU A 109 11.14 -8.49 -6.43
N ASP A 110 10.26 -8.49 -5.42
CA ASP A 110 8.98 -9.18 -5.45
C ASP A 110 7.95 -8.53 -4.52
N ALA A 111 6.67 -8.92 -4.68
CA ALA A 111 5.59 -8.48 -3.82
C ALA A 111 4.50 -9.56 -3.70
N PHE A 112 3.66 -9.45 -2.66
CA PHE A 112 2.48 -10.29 -2.46
C PHE A 112 1.24 -9.43 -2.19
N ALA A 113 0.20 -9.63 -3.01
CA ALA A 113 -1.05 -8.89 -2.91
C ALA A 113 -1.98 -9.48 -1.85
N CYS A 114 -2.40 -8.63 -0.91
CA CYS A 114 -3.20 -9.01 0.26
C CYS A 114 -4.63 -8.46 0.17
N ALA A 115 -5.58 -9.12 0.84
CA ALA A 115 -6.98 -8.76 0.87
C ALA A 115 -7.26 -7.35 1.45
N SER A 116 -6.37 -6.84 2.28
CA SER A 116 -6.44 -5.51 2.90
C SER A 116 -5.07 -5.06 3.40
N GLY A 117 -4.91 -3.76 3.72
CA GLY A 117 -3.71 -3.26 4.38
C GLY A 117 -3.43 -3.97 5.70
N MET A 118 -4.46 -4.25 6.50
CA MET A 118 -4.27 -4.99 7.76
C MET A 118 -3.89 -6.45 7.56
N ALA A 119 -4.33 -7.09 6.45
CA ALA A 119 -3.84 -8.42 6.08
C ALA A 119 -2.35 -8.37 5.69
N ALA A 120 -1.89 -7.29 5.07
CA ALA A 120 -0.47 -7.08 4.76
C ALA A 120 0.35 -6.88 6.04
N VAL A 121 -0.06 -5.99 6.94
CA VAL A 121 0.64 -5.76 8.22
C VAL A 121 0.69 -7.03 9.06
N ASN A 122 -0.47 -7.67 9.31
CA ASN A 122 -0.53 -8.91 10.07
C ASN A 122 0.28 -10.03 9.41
N GLY A 123 0.19 -10.15 8.08
CA GLY A 123 0.92 -11.15 7.30
C GLY A 123 2.43 -10.98 7.42
N ALA A 124 2.93 -9.74 7.28
CA ALA A 124 4.36 -9.44 7.39
C ALA A 124 4.89 -9.77 8.81
N LEU A 125 4.17 -9.35 9.85
CA LEU A 125 4.59 -9.56 11.23
C LEU A 125 4.51 -11.04 11.63
N MET A 126 3.36 -11.69 11.42
CA MET A 126 3.15 -13.09 11.83
C MET A 126 3.99 -14.09 11.04
N ALA A 127 4.35 -13.79 9.80
CA ALA A 127 5.21 -14.66 9.01
C ALA A 127 6.68 -14.65 9.46
N LEU A 128 7.13 -13.56 10.10
CA LEU A 128 8.52 -13.35 10.49
C LEU A 128 8.77 -13.57 11.99
N LEU A 129 7.73 -13.60 12.82
CA LEU A 129 7.85 -13.63 14.28
C LEU A 129 7.37 -14.96 14.86
N LYS A 130 7.95 -15.33 15.99
CA LYS A 130 7.57 -16.48 16.84
C LYS A 130 7.55 -16.09 18.31
N ALA A 131 6.99 -16.95 19.14
CA ALA A 131 7.01 -16.77 20.61
C ALA A 131 8.43 -16.56 21.14
N GLY A 132 8.59 -15.56 21.99
CA GLY A 132 9.86 -15.16 22.58
C GLY A 132 10.66 -14.12 21.77
N ASP A 133 10.21 -13.78 20.57
CA ASP A 133 10.84 -12.70 19.78
C ASP A 133 10.51 -11.33 20.39
N HIS A 134 11.42 -10.38 20.22
CA HIS A 134 11.25 -8.98 20.59
C HIS A 134 11.06 -8.09 19.39
N VAL A 135 10.07 -7.18 19.48
CA VAL A 135 9.76 -6.17 18.45
C VAL A 135 9.88 -4.78 19.07
N VAL A 136 10.59 -3.88 18.38
CA VAL A 136 10.59 -2.45 18.70
C VAL A 136 9.75 -1.71 17.66
N SER A 137 8.87 -0.83 18.12
CA SER A 137 7.99 -0.08 17.21
C SER A 137 7.82 1.37 17.65
N SER A 138 7.55 2.27 16.69
CA SER A 138 7.05 3.60 17.03
C SER A 138 5.70 3.50 17.72
N ARG A 139 5.46 4.35 18.73
CA ARG A 139 4.14 4.47 19.36
C ARG A 139 3.10 5.17 18.49
N ALA A 140 3.55 6.04 17.58
CA ALA A 140 2.68 6.79 16.67
C ALA A 140 2.37 5.94 15.44
N LEU A 141 1.38 5.05 15.59
CA LEU A 141 0.90 4.13 14.56
C LEU A 141 -0.61 4.25 14.38
N PHE A 142 -1.08 3.78 13.25
CA PHE A 142 -2.51 3.52 13.05
C PHE A 142 -3.03 2.56 14.12
N GLY A 143 -4.17 2.88 14.74
CA GLY A 143 -4.68 2.16 15.90
C GLY A 143 -4.84 0.65 15.72
N SER A 144 -5.13 0.17 14.50
CA SER A 144 -5.19 -1.28 14.23
C SER A 144 -3.80 -1.93 14.17
N CYS A 145 -2.75 -1.18 13.82
CA CYS A 145 -1.38 -1.68 13.89
C CYS A 145 -0.94 -1.83 15.36
N LEU A 146 -1.24 -0.85 16.21
CA LEU A 146 -1.04 -0.97 17.65
C LEU A 146 -1.78 -2.18 18.22
N TYR A 147 -3.05 -2.38 17.85
CA TYR A 147 -3.82 -3.56 18.27
C TYR A 147 -3.15 -4.88 17.88
N ILE A 148 -2.59 -4.97 16.66
CA ILE A 148 -1.85 -6.18 16.25
C ILE A 148 -0.62 -6.38 17.13
N LEU A 149 0.16 -5.34 17.39
CA LEU A 149 1.37 -5.43 18.20
C LEU A 149 1.04 -5.83 19.64
N GLU A 150 0.20 -5.06 20.32
CA GLU A 150 -0.04 -5.21 21.76
C GLU A 150 -0.98 -6.38 22.07
N GLU A 151 -2.09 -6.51 21.33
CA GLU A 151 -3.14 -7.46 21.63
C GLU A 151 -2.99 -8.80 20.90
N VAL A 152 -2.61 -8.80 19.61
CA VAL A 152 -2.50 -10.04 18.86
C VAL A 152 -1.15 -10.70 19.12
N LEU A 153 -0.05 -10.04 18.83
CA LEU A 153 1.30 -10.60 18.99
C LEU A 153 1.64 -10.89 20.44
N GLY A 154 1.23 -10.00 21.36
CA GLY A 154 1.42 -10.19 22.80
C GLY A 154 0.80 -11.49 23.33
N ARG A 155 -0.39 -11.88 22.81
CA ARG A 155 -1.04 -13.17 23.16
C ARG A 155 -0.23 -14.39 22.74
N PHE A 156 0.56 -14.26 21.69
CA PHE A 156 1.43 -15.33 21.20
C PHE A 156 2.86 -15.26 21.74
N GLY A 157 3.08 -14.44 22.76
CA GLY A 157 4.34 -14.38 23.50
C GLY A 157 5.45 -13.60 22.78
N VAL A 158 5.09 -12.66 21.90
CA VAL A 158 6.02 -11.68 21.34
C VAL A 158 6.12 -10.50 22.31
N GLU A 159 7.33 -10.07 22.63
CA GLU A 159 7.59 -8.91 23.48
C GLU A 159 7.59 -7.63 22.63
N ILE A 160 6.84 -6.60 23.03
CA ILE A 160 6.70 -5.34 22.31
C ILE A 160 7.26 -4.19 23.14
N THR A 161 8.18 -3.41 22.52
CA THR A 161 8.65 -2.13 23.07
C THR A 161 8.24 -0.99 22.15
N LEU A 162 7.44 -0.05 22.67
CA LEU A 162 7.04 1.14 21.95
C LEU A 162 7.95 2.33 22.31
N VAL A 163 8.41 3.06 21.31
CA VAL A 163 9.28 4.23 21.47
C VAL A 163 8.68 5.49 20.85
N ASP A 164 9.21 6.64 21.22
CA ASP A 164 9.03 7.87 20.46
C ASP A 164 9.75 7.72 19.12
N GLY A 165 8.99 7.63 18.02
CA GLY A 165 9.56 7.43 16.69
C GLY A 165 10.47 8.55 16.21
N THR A 166 10.32 9.75 16.79
CA THR A 166 11.12 10.94 16.43
C THR A 166 12.43 11.03 17.20
N ASP A 167 12.60 10.21 18.25
CA ASP A 167 13.79 10.19 19.11
C ASP A 167 14.71 9.00 18.78
N LEU A 168 15.81 9.26 18.08
CA LEU A 168 16.79 8.23 17.73
C LEU A 168 17.51 7.62 18.93
N ASP A 169 17.61 8.32 20.06
CA ASP A 169 18.19 7.77 21.27
C ASP A 169 17.24 6.79 21.95
N ALA A 170 15.92 7.03 21.87
CA ALA A 170 14.92 6.07 22.30
C ALA A 170 14.98 4.77 21.47
N TRP A 171 15.11 4.85 20.14
CA TRP A 171 15.34 3.69 19.28
C TRP A 171 16.62 2.94 19.66
N ARG A 172 17.71 3.64 19.87
CA ARG A 172 19.00 3.04 20.23
C ARG A 172 18.96 2.33 21.60
N ALA A 173 18.22 2.88 22.54
CA ALA A 173 18.06 2.28 23.86
C ALA A 173 17.14 1.04 23.85
N ALA A 174 16.13 1.02 22.98
CA ALA A 174 15.15 -0.05 22.90
C ALA A 174 15.61 -1.24 22.05
N ILE A 175 16.36 -0.99 20.96
CA ILE A 175 16.87 -2.04 20.08
C ILE A 175 18.01 -2.77 20.80
N ARG A 176 17.84 -4.06 21.03
CA ARG A 176 18.77 -4.93 21.75
C ARG A 176 19.21 -6.11 20.88
N PRO A 177 20.29 -6.85 21.25
CA PRO A 177 20.86 -7.92 20.39
C PRO A 177 19.87 -9.04 20.01
N ASP A 178 18.81 -9.24 20.79
CA ASP A 178 17.75 -10.23 20.53
C ASP A 178 16.49 -9.62 19.91
N THR A 179 16.51 -8.36 19.50
CA THR A 179 15.42 -7.74 18.73
C THR A 179 15.32 -8.44 17.39
N ALA A 180 14.16 -9.02 17.08
CA ALA A 180 13.90 -9.73 15.84
C ALA A 180 13.40 -8.80 14.73
N LEU A 181 12.61 -7.78 15.09
CA LEU A 181 11.96 -6.93 14.12
C LEU A 181 11.74 -5.50 14.64
N VAL A 182 11.84 -4.53 13.73
CA VAL A 182 11.43 -3.14 13.93
C VAL A 182 10.25 -2.85 13.00
N PHE A 183 9.16 -2.28 13.55
CA PHE A 183 7.97 -1.88 12.79
C PHE A 183 7.68 -0.38 12.97
N LEU A 184 7.38 0.32 11.88
CA LEU A 184 7.09 1.75 11.92
C LEU A 184 6.29 2.23 10.70
N GLU A 185 5.62 3.38 10.83
CA GLU A 185 5.08 4.15 9.70
C GLU A 185 6.11 5.19 9.26
N SER A 186 6.29 5.38 7.95
CA SER A 186 7.22 6.40 7.42
C SER A 186 6.81 7.82 7.80
N ILE A 187 5.50 8.08 7.76
CA ILE A 187 4.82 9.28 8.27
C ILE A 187 3.62 8.80 9.07
N SER A 188 3.54 9.19 10.33
CA SER A 188 2.49 8.73 11.23
C SER A 188 1.11 9.31 10.88
N ASN A 189 0.06 8.54 11.13
CA ASN A 189 -1.33 8.95 10.97
C ASN A 189 -2.03 8.99 12.34
N PRO A 190 -2.57 10.13 12.81
CA PRO A 190 -2.82 11.38 12.10
C PRO A 190 -1.83 12.50 12.40
N THR A 191 -0.83 12.28 13.24
CA THR A 191 0.02 13.34 13.80
C THR A 191 1.08 13.86 12.84
N LEU A 192 1.31 13.12 11.74
CA LEU A 192 2.28 13.43 10.66
C LEU A 192 3.72 13.55 11.16
N GLU A 193 4.07 12.85 12.24
CA GLU A 193 5.46 12.70 12.66
C GLU A 193 6.24 11.97 11.57
N VAL A 194 7.47 12.42 11.33
CA VAL A 194 8.37 11.85 10.32
C VAL A 194 9.49 11.11 11.03
N ILE A 195 9.71 9.85 10.67
CA ILE A 195 10.77 9.03 11.24
C ILE A 195 11.98 9.04 10.31
N ASP A 196 13.20 9.16 10.87
CA ASP A 196 14.45 8.96 10.12
C ASP A 196 14.62 7.48 9.77
N LEU A 197 14.03 7.10 8.61
CA LEU A 197 14.01 5.72 8.15
C LEU A 197 15.41 5.13 8.04
N LYS A 198 16.35 5.90 7.47
CA LYS A 198 17.72 5.43 7.24
C LYS A 198 18.45 5.15 8.55
N ALA A 199 18.31 6.06 9.52
CA ALA A 199 18.96 5.90 10.82
C ALA A 199 18.37 4.69 11.57
N VAL A 200 17.03 4.54 11.58
CA VAL A 200 16.35 3.41 12.26
C VAL A 200 16.70 2.08 11.58
N CYS A 201 16.71 2.01 10.25
CA CYS A 201 17.15 0.80 9.54
C CYS A 201 18.59 0.41 9.91
N ASN A 202 19.51 1.37 9.97
CA ASN A 202 20.89 1.10 10.35
C ASN A 202 21.00 0.56 11.78
N LEU A 203 20.24 1.12 12.73
CA LEU A 203 20.21 0.64 14.13
C LEU A 203 19.69 -0.81 14.21
N ALA A 204 18.58 -1.11 13.51
CA ALA A 204 18.00 -2.44 13.48
C ALA A 204 18.96 -3.48 12.86
N HIS A 205 19.54 -3.16 11.72
CA HIS A 205 20.47 -4.06 11.01
C HIS A 205 21.76 -4.30 11.78
N ALA A 206 22.20 -3.36 12.60
CA ALA A 206 23.40 -3.55 13.45
C ALA A 206 23.26 -4.72 14.42
N VAL A 207 22.03 -5.11 14.78
CA VAL A 207 21.73 -6.29 15.63
C VAL A 207 21.13 -7.46 14.84
N GLY A 208 20.95 -7.32 13.52
CA GLY A 208 20.37 -8.35 12.66
C GLY A 208 18.83 -8.35 12.63
N ALA A 209 18.18 -7.36 13.24
CA ALA A 209 16.72 -7.21 13.22
C ALA A 209 16.22 -6.83 11.81
N LYS A 210 15.05 -7.35 11.43
CA LYS A 210 14.36 -6.97 10.19
C LYS A 210 13.59 -5.67 10.38
N VAL A 211 13.47 -4.88 9.32
CA VAL A 211 12.69 -3.63 9.33
C VAL A 211 11.49 -3.74 8.40
N VAL A 212 10.30 -3.54 8.95
CA VAL A 212 9.03 -3.47 8.22
C VAL A 212 8.49 -2.06 8.31
N VAL A 213 8.30 -1.40 7.17
CA VAL A 213 7.81 -0.02 7.08
C VAL A 213 6.40 -0.01 6.47
N ASP A 214 5.44 0.55 7.18
CA ASP A 214 4.16 0.96 6.57
C ASP A 214 4.35 2.30 5.88
N ASN A 215 4.38 2.27 4.55
CA ASN A 215 4.62 3.45 3.70
C ASN A 215 3.32 3.99 3.06
N ALA A 216 2.14 3.62 3.60
CA ALA A 216 0.85 3.99 3.02
C ALA A 216 0.62 5.50 2.95
N MET A 217 1.13 6.29 3.91
CA MET A 217 0.97 7.74 3.95
C MET A 217 1.85 8.47 2.93
N CYS A 218 3.10 8.05 2.77
CA CYS A 218 4.06 8.70 1.88
C CYS A 218 3.94 8.24 0.43
N THR A 219 3.43 7.06 0.16
CA THR A 219 3.34 6.39 -1.14
C THR A 219 4.71 6.08 -1.77
N PRO A 220 4.80 5.09 -2.66
CA PRO A 220 6.03 4.80 -3.39
C PRO A 220 6.34 5.85 -4.50
N ILE A 221 5.56 6.95 -4.56
CA ILE A 221 5.82 8.07 -5.47
C ILE A 221 6.74 9.11 -4.85
N PHE A 222 6.67 9.30 -3.52
CA PHE A 222 7.41 10.36 -2.83
C PHE A 222 8.59 9.86 -2.02
N SER A 223 8.54 8.62 -1.51
CA SER A 223 9.60 8.03 -0.71
C SER A 223 9.65 6.52 -0.92
N TYR A 224 10.86 6.00 -1.10
CA TYR A 224 11.14 4.57 -1.29
C TYR A 224 11.72 4.00 0.00
N ALA A 225 10.93 3.23 0.73
CA ALA A 225 11.39 2.59 1.96
C ALA A 225 12.55 1.59 1.69
N ALA A 226 12.56 0.96 0.51
CA ALA A 226 13.66 0.11 0.05
C ALA A 226 15.02 0.84 0.03
N GLU A 227 15.06 2.08 -0.48
CA GLU A 227 16.29 2.89 -0.54
C GLU A 227 16.78 3.29 0.86
N ALA A 228 15.86 3.48 1.80
CA ALA A 228 16.20 3.72 3.20
C ALA A 228 16.76 2.46 3.89
N GLY A 229 16.54 1.28 3.34
CA GLY A 229 17.03 0.00 3.86
C GLY A 229 15.97 -0.88 4.52
N ALA A 230 14.67 -0.59 4.38
CA ALA A 230 13.63 -1.46 4.89
C ALA A 230 13.69 -2.86 4.22
N ASP A 231 13.53 -3.92 5.01
CA ASP A 231 13.46 -5.29 4.49
C ASP A 231 12.12 -5.58 3.81
N LEU A 232 11.05 -5.02 4.35
CA LEU A 232 9.70 -5.07 3.78
C LEU A 232 9.04 -3.68 3.83
N SER A 233 8.33 -3.34 2.76
CA SER A 233 7.33 -2.26 2.76
C SER A 233 5.94 -2.86 2.74
N VAL A 234 5.04 -2.35 3.61
CA VAL A 234 3.62 -2.72 3.59
C VAL A 234 2.77 -1.52 3.17
N TYR A 235 1.68 -1.80 2.48
CA TYR A 235 0.76 -0.81 1.96
C TYR A 235 -0.69 -1.19 2.21
N SER A 236 -1.49 -0.23 2.61
CA SER A 236 -2.93 -0.27 2.36
C SER A 236 -3.18 0.26 0.95
N THR A 237 -3.26 -0.65 -0.04
CA THR A 237 -3.55 -0.26 -1.43
C THR A 237 -4.98 0.26 -1.62
N THR A 238 -5.84 0.12 -0.59
CA THR A 238 -7.13 0.81 -0.43
C THR A 238 -7.02 2.34 -0.54
N LYS A 239 -5.84 2.91 -0.26
CA LYS A 239 -5.57 4.35 -0.19
C LYS A 239 -5.18 4.89 -1.57
N HIS A 240 -4.00 5.45 -1.70
CA HIS A 240 -3.53 6.10 -2.93
C HIS A 240 -3.55 5.21 -4.17
N VAL A 241 -3.29 3.90 -4.03
CA VAL A 241 -3.24 2.98 -5.16
C VAL A 241 -4.62 2.83 -5.79
N ASP A 242 -5.67 2.57 -5.02
CA ASP A 242 -7.06 2.64 -5.50
C ASP A 242 -7.44 4.08 -5.83
N GLY A 243 -7.28 5.01 -4.89
CA GLY A 243 -7.43 6.45 -5.03
C GLY A 243 -8.83 6.95 -5.39
N GLN A 244 -9.85 6.10 -5.35
CA GLN A 244 -11.22 6.44 -5.72
C GLN A 244 -12.28 5.75 -4.84
N GLY A 245 -11.87 5.17 -3.71
CA GLY A 245 -12.77 4.58 -2.71
C GLY A 245 -13.55 3.35 -3.18
N ARG A 246 -12.99 2.54 -4.11
CA ARG A 246 -13.70 1.43 -4.77
C ARG A 246 -13.47 0.08 -4.12
N CYS A 247 -12.24 -0.23 -3.72
CA CYS A 247 -11.92 -1.55 -3.20
C CYS A 247 -10.85 -1.54 -2.10
N LEU A 248 -10.93 -2.55 -1.24
CA LEU A 248 -9.90 -2.85 -0.27
C LEU A 248 -8.73 -3.56 -0.94
N GLY A 249 -7.53 -3.38 -0.38
CA GLY A 249 -6.37 -4.13 -0.76
C GLY A 249 -5.17 -3.81 0.12
N GLY A 250 -4.18 -4.67 0.06
CA GLY A 250 -2.88 -4.50 0.70
C GLY A 250 -1.77 -5.06 -0.18
N MET A 251 -0.54 -4.69 0.13
CA MET A 251 0.64 -5.18 -0.55
C MET A 251 1.79 -5.32 0.44
N ILE A 252 2.57 -6.37 0.29
CA ILE A 252 3.87 -6.53 0.95
C ILE A 252 4.91 -6.60 -0.15
N CYS A 253 5.89 -5.69 -0.14
CA CYS A 253 7.01 -5.67 -1.07
C CYS A 253 8.30 -6.01 -0.33
N GLY A 254 9.21 -6.76 -0.95
CA GLY A 254 10.46 -7.18 -0.33
C GLY A 254 11.37 -7.97 -1.27
N SER A 255 12.42 -8.58 -0.71
CA SER A 255 13.23 -9.54 -1.46
C SER A 255 12.40 -10.77 -1.85
N ARG A 256 12.77 -11.43 -2.94
CA ARG A 256 12.11 -12.65 -3.40
C ARG A 256 12.10 -13.75 -2.33
N ASP A 257 13.19 -13.89 -1.60
CA ASP A 257 13.31 -14.89 -0.54
C ASP A 257 12.33 -14.66 0.60
N LEU A 258 12.12 -13.41 1.02
CA LEU A 258 11.14 -13.08 2.05
C LEU A 258 9.71 -13.23 1.52
N ILE A 259 9.45 -12.76 0.32
CA ILE A 259 8.09 -12.77 -0.26
C ILE A 259 7.65 -14.18 -0.62
N ARG A 260 8.46 -14.97 -1.36
CA ARG A 260 8.07 -16.32 -1.81
C ARG A 260 8.34 -17.41 -0.76
N GLY A 261 9.09 -17.08 0.29
CA GLY A 261 9.29 -17.96 1.44
C GLY A 261 8.22 -17.75 2.52
N PRO A 262 8.56 -17.08 3.65
CA PRO A 262 7.68 -17.00 4.80
C PRO A 262 6.36 -16.24 4.53
N ILE A 263 6.39 -15.14 3.77
CA ILE A 263 5.21 -14.31 3.53
C ILE A 263 4.15 -15.08 2.73
N GLU A 264 4.52 -15.62 1.58
CA GLU A 264 3.60 -16.42 0.76
C GLU A 264 3.11 -17.64 1.52
N ALA A 265 4.01 -18.37 2.20
CA ALA A 265 3.66 -19.56 2.98
C ALA A 265 2.59 -19.23 4.03
N TYR A 266 2.73 -18.13 4.77
CA TYR A 266 1.74 -17.69 5.75
C TYR A 266 0.42 -17.30 5.09
N LEU A 267 0.45 -16.40 4.12
CA LEU A 267 -0.75 -15.80 3.53
C LEU A 267 -1.58 -16.80 2.72
N LYS A 268 -0.94 -17.68 1.94
CA LYS A 268 -1.67 -18.69 1.18
C LYS A 268 -2.39 -19.71 2.05
N HIS A 269 -1.87 -19.99 3.26
CA HIS A 269 -2.50 -20.94 4.17
C HIS A 269 -3.51 -20.30 5.12
N THR A 270 -3.35 -19.00 5.44
CA THR A 270 -4.29 -18.27 6.31
C THR A 270 -5.38 -17.50 5.58
N GLY A 271 -5.29 -17.38 4.23
CA GLY A 271 -6.37 -16.85 3.41
C GLY A 271 -6.33 -15.34 3.18
N GLY A 272 -5.22 -14.67 3.47
CA GLY A 272 -5.06 -13.22 3.32
C GLY A 272 -4.86 -12.72 1.88
N ALA A 273 -5.04 -13.57 0.85
CA ALA A 273 -4.79 -13.23 -0.56
C ALA A 273 -5.86 -12.30 -1.16
N MET A 274 -5.45 -11.46 -2.12
CA MET A 274 -6.30 -10.51 -2.82
C MET A 274 -7.18 -11.19 -3.88
N SER A 275 -8.41 -10.69 -4.06
CA SER A 275 -9.25 -11.05 -5.19
C SER A 275 -8.65 -10.55 -6.52
N PRO A 276 -8.62 -11.36 -7.59
CA PRO A 276 -8.19 -10.91 -8.92
C PRO A 276 -8.94 -9.69 -9.45
N PHE A 277 -10.23 -9.55 -9.10
CA PHE A 277 -11.00 -8.37 -9.47
C PHE A 277 -10.47 -7.09 -8.79
N HIS A 278 -10.20 -7.13 -7.50
CA HIS A 278 -9.61 -5.99 -6.78
C HIS A 278 -8.20 -5.68 -7.30
N ALA A 279 -7.41 -6.71 -7.58
CA ALA A 279 -6.08 -6.54 -8.18
C ALA A 279 -6.16 -5.83 -9.53
N TRP A 280 -7.11 -6.22 -10.40
CA TRP A 280 -7.31 -5.58 -11.71
C TRP A 280 -7.74 -4.11 -11.59
N VAL A 281 -8.70 -3.80 -10.71
CA VAL A 281 -9.13 -2.42 -10.46
C VAL A 281 -7.95 -1.56 -10.02
N GLN A 282 -7.14 -2.06 -9.07
CA GLN A 282 -6.00 -1.31 -8.54
C GLN A 282 -4.84 -1.24 -9.53
N LEU A 283 -4.59 -2.30 -10.31
CA LEU A 283 -3.61 -2.31 -11.40
C LEU A 283 -3.92 -1.20 -12.42
N LYS A 284 -5.19 -1.05 -12.81
CA LYS A 284 -5.63 0.03 -13.72
C LYS A 284 -5.53 1.41 -13.06
N SER A 285 -5.78 1.53 -11.77
CA SER A 285 -5.61 2.78 -11.03
C SER A 285 -4.16 3.25 -10.94
N MET A 286 -3.20 2.31 -10.91
CA MET A 286 -1.78 2.66 -10.87
C MET A 286 -1.33 3.47 -12.09
N GLU A 287 -1.95 3.30 -13.24
CA GLU A 287 -1.60 4.05 -14.47
C GLU A 287 -1.65 5.57 -14.27
N THR A 288 -2.51 6.05 -13.36
CA THR A 288 -2.67 7.47 -13.04
C THR A 288 -2.19 7.84 -11.64
N LEU A 289 -1.57 6.91 -10.90
CA LEU A 289 -1.16 7.13 -9.51
C LEU A 289 -0.26 8.35 -9.35
N ASP A 290 0.82 8.45 -10.13
CA ASP A 290 1.76 9.58 -10.05
C ASP A 290 1.08 10.93 -10.33
N LEU A 291 0.17 10.98 -11.32
CA LEU A 291 -0.56 12.21 -11.65
C LEU A 291 -1.46 12.64 -10.49
N ARG A 292 -2.19 11.70 -9.90
CA ARG A 292 -3.14 11.99 -8.81
C ARG A 292 -2.42 12.45 -7.55
N VAL A 293 -1.45 11.67 -7.07
CA VAL A 293 -0.79 11.97 -5.78
C VAL A 293 0.06 13.25 -5.86
N ARG A 294 0.69 13.54 -7.00
CA ARG A 294 1.44 14.79 -7.18
C ARG A 294 0.53 16.01 -7.18
N GLN A 295 -0.63 15.92 -7.83
CA GLN A 295 -1.61 17.00 -7.77
C GLN A 295 -2.14 17.19 -6.35
N GLN A 296 -2.53 16.11 -5.69
CA GLN A 296 -3.02 16.15 -4.30
C GLN A 296 -1.97 16.72 -3.33
N ALA A 297 -0.69 16.36 -3.49
CA ALA A 297 0.38 16.90 -2.65
C ALA A 297 0.66 18.39 -2.89
N THR A 298 0.56 18.83 -4.15
CA THR A 298 0.65 20.26 -4.50
C THR A 298 -0.49 21.04 -3.84
N THR A 299 -1.71 20.51 -3.93
CA THR A 299 -2.89 21.08 -3.26
C THR A 299 -2.72 21.09 -1.75
N ALA A 300 -2.19 20.00 -1.14
CA ALA A 300 -1.97 19.91 0.30
C ALA A 300 -1.00 21.00 0.81
N LEU A 301 0.08 21.25 0.08
CA LEU A 301 1.02 22.32 0.42
C LEU A 301 0.37 23.69 0.28
N ALA A 302 -0.37 23.96 -0.82
CA ALA A 302 -1.07 25.22 -1.03
C ALA A 302 -2.11 25.51 0.08
N VAL A 303 -2.85 24.47 0.50
CA VAL A 303 -3.81 24.57 1.61
C VAL A 303 -3.05 24.82 2.93
N ALA A 304 -1.93 24.13 3.18
CA ALA A 304 -1.13 24.36 4.39
C ALA A 304 -0.60 25.81 4.45
N ASP A 305 -0.04 26.31 3.34
CA ASP A 305 0.41 27.70 3.23
C ASP A 305 -0.72 28.71 3.44
N ALA A 306 -1.92 28.43 2.89
CA ALA A 306 -3.07 29.32 2.99
C ALA A 306 -3.70 29.37 4.40
N LEU A 307 -3.58 28.29 5.17
CA LEU A 307 -4.15 28.19 6.52
C LEU A 307 -3.14 28.53 7.62
N ASP A 308 -1.84 28.59 7.30
CA ASP A 308 -0.81 28.92 8.30
C ASP A 308 -1.05 30.32 8.89
N GLY A 309 -1.01 30.40 10.23
CA GLY A 309 -1.29 31.63 10.95
C GLY A 309 -2.79 32.03 11.03
N HIS A 310 -3.72 31.21 10.56
CA HIS A 310 -5.16 31.51 10.66
C HIS A 310 -5.59 31.66 12.14
N PRO A 311 -6.37 32.74 12.50
CA PRO A 311 -6.70 33.04 13.91
C PRO A 311 -7.43 31.93 14.65
N ALA A 312 -8.23 31.13 13.97
CA ALA A 312 -8.99 30.01 14.54
C ALA A 312 -8.16 28.73 14.74
N LEU A 313 -6.89 28.70 14.30
CA LEU A 313 -6.01 27.52 14.41
C LEU A 313 -4.91 27.71 15.45
N ASN A 314 -4.56 26.65 16.15
CA ASN A 314 -3.35 26.53 16.96
C ASN A 314 -2.15 26.15 16.09
N ALA A 315 -2.36 25.25 15.11
CA ALA A 315 -1.30 24.76 14.25
C ALA A 315 -1.84 24.21 12.92
N VAL A 316 -1.01 24.26 11.90
CA VAL A 316 -1.13 23.50 10.65
C VAL A 316 0.10 22.58 10.57
N ARG A 317 -0.12 21.29 10.32
CA ARG A 317 0.95 20.30 10.18
C ARG A 317 0.89 19.68 8.79
N TYR A 318 1.96 19.81 8.06
CA TYR A 318 2.21 19.12 6.80
C TYR A 318 3.72 18.87 6.67
N PRO A 319 4.20 17.65 6.41
CA PRO A 319 5.61 17.30 6.60
C PRO A 319 6.60 18.17 5.84
N THR A 320 6.27 18.60 4.63
CA THR A 320 7.13 19.49 3.82
C THR A 320 6.73 20.96 3.87
N HIS A 321 5.91 21.38 4.82
CA HIS A 321 5.63 22.78 5.14
C HIS A 321 6.63 23.29 6.17
N LYS A 322 7.14 24.53 5.99
CA LYS A 322 8.23 25.11 6.79
C LYS A 322 7.96 25.19 8.30
N ALA A 323 6.69 25.26 8.70
CA ALA A 323 6.30 25.25 10.11
C ALA A 323 6.36 23.85 10.76
N HIS A 324 6.57 22.77 9.97
CA HIS A 324 6.64 21.42 10.54
C HIS A 324 7.94 21.23 11.34
N PRO A 325 7.88 20.67 12.56
CA PRO A 325 9.09 20.50 13.41
C PRO A 325 10.20 19.69 12.74
N GLN A 326 9.84 18.77 11.84
CA GLN A 326 10.77 17.87 11.16
C GLN A 326 10.88 18.19 9.66
N TYR A 327 10.69 19.47 9.27
CA TYR A 327 10.73 19.91 7.88
C TYR A 327 11.98 19.45 7.12
N ASP A 328 13.16 19.65 7.70
CA ASP A 328 14.43 19.32 7.05
C ASP A 328 14.56 17.81 6.84
N LEU A 329 14.17 17.00 7.81
CA LEU A 329 14.15 15.54 7.70
C LEU A 329 13.17 15.10 6.61
N ALA A 330 11.93 15.62 6.62
CA ALA A 330 10.92 15.29 5.62
C ALA A 330 11.42 15.61 4.19
N LYS A 331 12.03 16.77 4.00
CA LYS A 331 12.62 17.19 2.72
C LYS A 331 13.83 16.37 2.29
N SER A 332 14.57 15.78 3.22
CA SER A 332 15.76 14.97 2.91
C SER A 332 15.40 13.57 2.41
N GLN A 333 14.24 13.03 2.80
CA GLN A 333 13.87 11.64 2.51
C GLN A 333 12.58 11.47 1.67
N ALA A 334 11.90 12.57 1.30
CA ALA A 334 10.70 12.51 0.47
C ALA A 334 10.61 13.71 -0.48
N GLU A 335 10.10 13.48 -1.70
CA GLU A 335 9.86 14.56 -2.68
C GLU A 335 8.75 15.51 -2.22
N ALA A 336 7.73 14.99 -1.51
CA ALA A 336 6.59 15.75 -0.97
C ALA A 336 6.10 15.16 0.34
N GLY A 337 5.30 15.92 1.09
CA GLY A 337 4.75 15.54 2.39
C GLY A 337 3.53 14.62 2.37
N GLY A 338 3.20 14.03 1.21
CA GLY A 338 1.99 13.23 1.04
C GLY A 338 0.76 14.05 0.66
N THR A 339 -0.42 13.48 0.82
CA THR A 339 -1.71 14.08 0.39
C THR A 339 -2.61 14.48 1.57
N VAL A 340 -2.08 14.38 2.78
CA VAL A 340 -2.79 14.61 4.04
C VAL A 340 -2.10 15.70 4.83
N LEU A 341 -2.87 16.63 5.37
CA LEU A 341 -2.43 17.58 6.38
C LEU A 341 -3.29 17.46 7.64
N THR A 342 -2.83 18.01 8.73
CA THR A 342 -3.56 18.07 10.00
C THR A 342 -3.61 19.50 10.51
N ILE A 343 -4.77 19.95 10.93
CA ILE A 343 -4.97 21.24 11.58
C ILE A 343 -5.41 21.03 13.03
N ASP A 344 -5.07 21.98 13.89
CA ASP A 344 -5.52 22.01 15.28
C ASP A 344 -6.42 23.26 15.48
N VAL A 345 -7.73 23.03 15.58
CA VAL A 345 -8.76 24.07 15.69
C VAL A 345 -8.87 24.53 17.15
N LYS A 346 -8.84 25.84 17.39
CA LYS A 346 -9.06 26.43 18.72
C LYS A 346 -10.47 26.17 19.20
N GLY A 347 -10.64 25.88 20.48
CA GLY A 347 -11.95 25.56 21.08
C GLY A 347 -12.26 24.07 21.13
N GLY A 348 -11.31 23.22 20.71
CA GLY A 348 -11.39 21.77 20.89
C GLY A 348 -12.53 21.11 20.10
N LYS A 349 -13.08 20.01 20.66
CA LYS A 349 -14.06 19.15 19.97
C LYS A 349 -15.28 19.90 19.43
N GLU A 350 -15.85 20.81 20.23
CA GLU A 350 -17.08 21.54 19.83
C GLU A 350 -16.83 22.44 18.63
N ALA A 351 -15.71 23.18 18.63
CA ALA A 351 -15.28 23.98 17.50
C ALA A 351 -14.98 23.14 16.27
N CYS A 352 -14.29 21.99 16.43
CA CYS A 352 -14.06 21.05 15.33
C CYS A 352 -15.37 20.57 14.70
N PHE A 353 -16.35 20.21 15.50
CA PHE A 353 -17.64 19.74 14.99
C PHE A 353 -18.40 20.85 14.25
N LYS A 354 -18.37 22.08 14.79
CA LYS A 354 -18.95 23.25 14.11
C LYS A 354 -18.25 23.50 12.77
N PHE A 355 -16.91 23.45 12.76
CA PHE A 355 -16.09 23.57 11.54
C PHE A 355 -16.43 22.49 10.52
N LEU A 356 -16.37 21.21 10.91
CA LEU A 356 -16.62 20.08 10.01
C LEU A 356 -18.01 20.11 9.39
N ASN A 357 -19.04 20.51 10.17
CA ASN A 357 -20.42 20.58 9.71
C ASN A 357 -20.70 21.81 8.82
N ALA A 358 -19.78 22.78 8.78
CA ALA A 358 -19.89 23.96 7.94
C ALA A 358 -19.21 23.83 6.58
N LEU A 359 -18.49 22.73 6.33
CA LEU A 359 -17.83 22.46 5.06
C LEU A 359 -18.83 22.01 3.99
N ASP A 360 -18.73 22.57 2.80
CA ASP A 360 -19.59 22.26 1.66
C ASP A 360 -18.96 21.24 0.70
N ILE A 361 -17.65 21.31 0.48
CA ILE A 361 -16.93 20.46 -0.49
C ILE A 361 -16.39 19.20 0.19
N PHE A 362 -15.77 19.36 1.37
CA PHE A 362 -15.15 18.24 2.06
C PHE A 362 -16.16 17.24 2.61
N THR A 363 -15.94 15.97 2.31
CA THR A 363 -16.77 14.88 2.84
C THR A 363 -16.26 14.41 4.21
N ILE A 364 -17.14 14.35 5.20
CA ILE A 364 -16.81 13.76 6.50
C ILE A 364 -16.71 12.24 6.37
N SER A 365 -15.49 11.71 6.43
CA SER A 365 -15.22 10.27 6.36
C SER A 365 -13.88 9.96 7.02
N ASN A 366 -13.74 8.74 7.55
CA ASN A 366 -12.51 8.30 8.21
C ASN A 366 -11.45 7.72 7.28
N ASN A 367 -11.69 7.71 5.95
CA ASN A 367 -10.70 7.30 4.95
C ASN A 367 -9.76 8.47 4.57
N PHE A 368 -8.82 8.24 3.66
CA PHE A 368 -7.95 9.26 3.04
C PHE A 368 -7.47 8.79 1.66
N ALA A 369 -6.83 9.70 0.91
CA ALA A 369 -6.28 9.42 -0.42
C ALA A 369 -7.33 9.07 -1.48
N ASP A 370 -8.53 9.62 -1.36
CA ASP A 370 -9.58 9.54 -2.38
C ASP A 370 -9.42 10.68 -3.40
N ALA A 371 -10.05 10.56 -4.56
CA ALA A 371 -10.18 11.66 -5.52
C ALA A 371 -11.01 12.83 -4.97
N LYS A 372 -11.84 12.58 -3.94
CA LYS A 372 -12.59 13.59 -3.20
C LYS A 372 -11.85 13.97 -1.93
N SER A 373 -11.91 15.25 -1.59
CA SER A 373 -11.40 15.76 -0.31
C SER A 373 -12.22 15.25 0.87
N ILE A 374 -11.52 14.74 1.87
CA ILE A 374 -12.10 14.03 3.03
C ILE A 374 -11.56 14.62 4.32
N VAL A 375 -12.43 14.81 5.31
CA VAL A 375 -12.07 15.30 6.65
C VAL A 375 -12.55 14.34 7.74
N THR A 376 -11.80 14.29 8.85
CA THR A 376 -12.22 13.55 10.05
C THR A 376 -11.66 14.19 11.32
N HIS A 377 -12.35 13.95 12.45
CA HIS A 377 -11.87 14.28 13.80
C HIS A 377 -11.27 13.02 14.45
N PRO A 378 -9.95 12.84 14.46
CA PRO A 378 -9.33 11.58 14.88
C PRO A 378 -9.69 11.15 16.30
N ALA A 379 -9.74 12.09 17.24
CA ALA A 379 -10.00 11.80 18.64
C ALA A 379 -11.36 11.12 18.91
N THR A 380 -12.36 11.33 18.03
CA THR A 380 -13.70 10.72 18.15
C THR A 380 -14.02 9.66 17.12
N THR A 381 -13.10 9.38 16.20
CA THR A 381 -13.26 8.39 15.11
C THR A 381 -12.15 7.36 15.13
N THR A 382 -11.09 7.56 14.36
CA THR A 382 -10.03 6.58 14.14
C THR A 382 -9.23 6.21 15.39
N HIS A 383 -9.16 7.12 16.38
CA HIS A 383 -8.45 6.95 17.65
C HIS A 383 -9.38 7.05 18.87
N GLN A 384 -10.68 6.86 18.67
CA GLN A 384 -11.68 6.98 19.74
C GLN A 384 -11.41 6.02 20.91
N ARG A 385 -10.96 4.80 20.58
CA ARG A 385 -10.74 3.74 21.59
C ARG A 385 -9.51 3.93 22.47
N LEU A 386 -8.59 4.80 22.07
CA LEU A 386 -7.40 5.07 22.89
C LEU A 386 -7.77 5.81 24.17
N PRO A 387 -7.21 5.44 25.33
CA PRO A 387 -7.29 6.23 26.54
C PRO A 387 -6.81 7.67 26.33
N GLN A 388 -7.30 8.60 27.14
CA GLN A 388 -6.91 10.01 26.99
C GLN A 388 -5.41 10.23 27.16
N GLU A 389 -4.77 9.56 28.11
CA GLU A 389 -3.32 9.61 28.35
C GLU A 389 -2.51 9.21 27.10
N GLN A 390 -2.96 8.15 26.40
CA GLN A 390 -2.32 7.75 25.14
C GLN A 390 -2.55 8.76 24.03
N LYS A 391 -3.74 9.35 23.92
CA LYS A 391 -4.01 10.45 22.96
C LYS A 391 -3.11 11.65 23.22
N ASP A 392 -2.95 12.03 24.48
CA ASP A 392 -2.09 13.16 24.90
C ASP A 392 -0.62 12.87 24.58
N THR A 393 -0.15 11.65 24.86
CA THR A 393 1.20 11.18 24.53
C THR A 393 1.47 11.18 23.03
N LEU A 394 0.46 10.85 22.20
CA LEU A 394 0.54 10.87 20.75
C LEU A 394 0.32 12.26 20.15
N GLY A 395 -0.01 13.28 20.97
CA GLY A 395 -0.31 14.63 20.48
C GLY A 395 -1.63 14.71 19.70
N ILE A 396 -2.57 13.79 19.95
CA ILE A 396 -3.93 13.80 19.36
C ILE A 396 -4.81 14.70 20.24
N THR A 397 -4.85 15.99 19.89
CA THR A 397 -5.58 16.99 20.63
C THR A 397 -7.10 16.91 20.38
N PRO A 398 -7.93 17.47 21.28
CA PRO A 398 -9.36 17.65 21.03
C PRO A 398 -9.68 18.60 19.86
N GLY A 399 -8.70 19.42 19.43
CA GLY A 399 -8.80 20.35 18.30
C GLY A 399 -8.32 19.75 16.97
N MET A 400 -7.80 18.53 16.96
CA MET A 400 -7.20 17.94 15.78
C MET A 400 -8.21 17.54 14.73
N VAL A 401 -8.04 18.03 13.50
CA VAL A 401 -8.76 17.59 12.31
C VAL A 401 -7.75 17.13 11.27
N ARG A 402 -7.92 15.91 10.75
CA ARG A 402 -7.15 15.39 9.62
C ARG A 402 -7.88 15.74 8.33
N VAL A 403 -7.16 16.34 7.38
CA VAL A 403 -7.65 16.77 6.07
C VAL A 403 -6.89 15.99 4.99
N SER A 404 -7.59 15.20 4.20
CA SER A 404 -7.07 14.49 3.05
C SER A 404 -7.52 15.20 1.78
N LEU A 405 -6.57 15.69 0.99
CA LEU A 405 -6.85 16.46 -0.21
C LEU A 405 -7.18 15.54 -1.38
N GLY A 406 -8.24 15.88 -2.10
CA GLY A 406 -8.67 15.24 -3.35
C GLY A 406 -8.05 15.89 -4.59
N LEU A 407 -8.80 15.87 -5.68
CA LEU A 407 -8.40 16.39 -6.99
C LEU A 407 -9.20 17.64 -7.39
N GLU A 408 -9.97 18.20 -6.49
CA GLU A 408 -10.74 19.42 -6.67
C GLU A 408 -9.78 20.61 -6.86
N ASP A 409 -10.33 21.73 -7.35
CA ASP A 409 -9.56 22.97 -7.51
C ASP A 409 -9.04 23.47 -6.16
N PRO A 410 -7.74 23.77 -6.02
CA PRO A 410 -7.15 24.23 -4.76
C PRO A 410 -7.80 25.51 -4.20
N ASP A 411 -8.19 26.44 -5.07
CA ASP A 411 -8.79 27.72 -4.64
C ASP A 411 -10.16 27.48 -4.02
N ASP A 412 -10.95 26.57 -4.57
CA ASP A 412 -12.27 26.19 -4.03
C ASP A 412 -12.11 25.54 -2.65
N LEU A 413 -11.15 24.61 -2.50
CA LEU A 413 -10.86 23.95 -1.22
C LEU A 413 -10.38 24.93 -0.15
N ILE A 414 -9.52 25.87 -0.51
CA ILE A 414 -9.02 26.90 0.40
C ILE A 414 -10.19 27.83 0.84
N ALA A 415 -11.05 28.21 -0.11
CA ALA A 415 -12.20 29.05 0.19
C ALA A 415 -13.19 28.37 1.14
N ASP A 416 -13.50 27.09 0.92
CA ASP A 416 -14.38 26.27 1.77
C ASP A 416 -13.83 26.18 3.20
N LEU A 417 -12.54 25.82 3.34
CA LEU A 417 -11.88 25.69 4.65
C LEU A 417 -11.86 27.03 5.40
N ARG A 418 -11.51 28.14 4.72
CA ARG A 418 -11.48 29.48 5.34
C ARG A 418 -12.86 29.95 5.76
N THR A 419 -13.86 29.79 4.91
CA THR A 419 -15.24 30.15 5.22
C THR A 419 -15.74 29.44 6.48
N ALA A 420 -15.46 28.13 6.58
CA ALA A 420 -15.84 27.35 7.75
C ALA A 420 -15.06 27.73 9.02
N LEU A 421 -13.76 28.08 8.90
CA LEU A 421 -12.94 28.57 10.02
C LEU A 421 -13.32 29.97 10.49
N ASP A 422 -13.64 30.89 9.56
CA ASP A 422 -14.06 32.27 9.87
C ASP A 422 -15.43 32.34 10.59
N ALA A 423 -16.23 31.27 10.48
CA ALA A 423 -17.52 31.14 11.14
C ALA A 423 -17.43 30.64 12.61
N LEU A 424 -16.23 30.31 13.10
CA LEU A 424 -16.03 29.82 14.48
C LEU A 424 -16.03 30.96 15.49
#